data_75921682c85f62dafa269860dcf2bc18
#
_entry.id   75921682c85f62dafa269860dcf2bc18
#
_cell.length_a   1.000
_cell.length_b   1.000
_cell.length_c   1.000
_cell.angle_alpha   90.00
_cell.angle_beta   90.00
_cell.angle_gamma   90.00
#
_symmetry.space_group_name_H-M   'P 1'
#
loop_
_entity.id
_entity.type
_entity.pdbx_description
1 polymer ?
#
loop_
_entity_poly.entity_id
_entity_poly.type
_entity_poly.pdbx_seq_one_letter_code
_entity_poly.pdbx_strand_id
1 'polypeptide(L)'
;MLVVDANVVWEAAARGRLAPVVTAIIRRDPVWAAPHLCLSEMRNACTTSHRAGRLGLDDAAEILAEAERLLGGRVRTAPNRRVLELAFGSNCSPYDCEYVAVAEALGVSLITLDRQVLEAFPAIAVAPETFVARPQG
;
A
#
# COMPACT_ATOMS: atom_id res chain seq x y z
N MET A 1 -2.60 -5.87 -12.28
CA MET A 1 -3.14 -5.16 -11.10
C MET A 1 -2.41 -5.60 -9.85
N LEU A 2 -2.18 -4.68 -8.93
CA LEU A 2 -1.55 -4.92 -7.64
C LEU A 2 -2.39 -4.29 -6.54
N VAL A 3 -2.39 -4.88 -5.35
CA VAL A 3 -2.77 -4.16 -4.14
C VAL A 3 -1.50 -3.56 -3.55
N VAL A 4 -1.58 -2.29 -3.13
CA VAL A 4 -0.40 -1.54 -2.70
C VAL A 4 -0.66 -0.97 -1.31
N ASP A 5 0.26 -1.24 -0.38
CA ASP A 5 0.19 -0.72 0.98
C ASP A 5 0.41 0.79 1.00
N ALA A 6 -0.18 1.47 1.97
CA ALA A 6 -0.05 2.92 2.14
C ALA A 6 1.41 3.37 2.22
N ASN A 7 2.30 2.57 2.83
CA ASN A 7 3.72 2.91 2.91
C ASN A 7 4.39 2.97 1.53
N VAL A 8 3.92 2.20 0.56
CA VAL A 8 4.42 2.23 -0.83
C VAL A 8 3.75 3.36 -1.61
N VAL A 9 2.44 3.56 -1.44
CA VAL A 9 1.74 4.71 -2.03
C VAL A 9 2.37 6.03 -1.58
N TRP A 10 2.75 6.11 -0.31
CA TRP A 10 3.44 7.27 0.24
C TRP A 10 4.75 7.56 -0.49
N GLU A 11 5.58 6.54 -0.72
CA GLU A 11 6.86 6.71 -1.43
C GLU A 11 6.66 7.22 -2.86
N ALA A 12 5.59 6.81 -3.52
CA ALA A 12 5.25 7.32 -4.85
C ALA A 12 4.73 8.76 -4.80
N ALA A 13 3.75 9.03 -3.94
CA ALA A 13 3.03 10.31 -3.93
C ALA A 13 3.84 11.43 -3.28
N ALA A 14 4.58 11.13 -2.22
CA ALA A 14 5.43 12.09 -1.51
C ALA A 14 6.86 12.14 -2.07
N ARG A 15 7.16 11.35 -3.09
CA ARG A 15 8.51 11.24 -3.69
C ARG A 15 9.58 10.95 -2.65
N GLY A 16 9.35 9.89 -1.88
CA GLY A 16 10.25 9.44 -0.84
C GLY A 16 11.53 8.81 -1.39
N ARG A 17 12.35 8.29 -0.47
CA ARG A 17 13.64 7.69 -0.80
C ARG A 17 13.52 6.51 -1.78
N LEU A 18 12.43 5.76 -1.72
CA LEU A 18 12.18 4.62 -2.58
C LEU A 18 11.43 4.97 -3.87
N ALA A 19 11.26 6.26 -4.18
CA ALA A 19 10.57 6.70 -5.38
C ALA A 19 11.09 6.04 -6.68
N PRO A 20 12.41 5.86 -6.90
CA PRO A 20 12.89 5.18 -8.11
C PRO A 20 12.40 3.74 -8.24
N VAL A 21 12.39 2.98 -7.13
CA VAL A 21 11.89 1.59 -7.11
C VAL A 21 10.39 1.57 -7.38
N VAL A 22 9.65 2.45 -6.72
CA VAL A 22 8.19 2.54 -6.86
C VAL A 22 7.81 2.99 -8.27
N THR A 23 8.55 3.91 -8.87
CA THR A 23 8.37 4.29 -10.27
C THR A 23 8.54 3.09 -11.20
N ALA A 24 9.51 2.23 -10.93
CA ALA A 24 9.70 1.00 -11.70
C ALA A 24 8.51 0.04 -11.56
N ILE A 25 7.89 -0.03 -10.38
CA ILE A 25 6.67 -0.81 -10.16
C ILE A 25 5.52 -0.25 -11.02
N ILE A 26 5.33 1.06 -11.00
CA ILE A 26 4.28 1.73 -11.79
C ILE A 26 4.44 1.43 -13.29
N ARG A 27 5.67 1.41 -13.78
CA ARG A 27 5.94 1.09 -15.18
C ARG A 27 5.60 -0.35 -15.53
N ARG A 28 5.78 -1.28 -14.60
CA ARG A 28 5.44 -2.70 -14.81
C ARG A 28 3.96 -2.97 -14.71
N ASP A 29 3.33 -2.39 -13.71
CA ASP A 29 1.92 -2.59 -13.43
C ASP A 29 1.35 -1.29 -12.84
N PRO A 30 0.74 -0.45 -13.67
CA PRO A 30 0.21 0.85 -13.23
C PRO A 30 -1.17 0.75 -12.58
N VAL A 31 -1.79 -0.42 -12.54
CA VAL A 31 -3.15 -0.60 -12.04
C VAL A 31 -3.09 -1.00 -10.58
N TRP A 32 -3.27 -0.02 -9.70
CA TRP A 32 -3.18 -0.19 -8.25
C TRP A 32 -4.55 -0.13 -7.58
N ALA A 33 -4.74 -0.97 -6.60
CA ALA A 33 -5.93 -1.02 -5.75
C ALA A 33 -5.52 -1.05 -4.27
N ALA A 34 -6.44 -0.72 -3.39
CA ALA A 34 -6.20 -0.73 -1.95
C ALA A 34 -7.53 -0.82 -1.19
N PRO A 35 -7.50 -1.20 0.10
CA PRO A 35 -8.67 -1.01 0.95
C PRO A 35 -8.93 0.48 1.21
N HIS A 36 -10.16 0.82 1.63
CA HIS A 36 -10.52 2.20 1.98
C HIS A 36 -9.60 2.81 3.05
N LEU A 37 -9.08 1.98 3.93
CA LEU A 37 -8.12 2.36 4.98
C LEU A 37 -6.89 3.10 4.41
N CYS A 38 -6.49 2.81 3.18
CA CYS A 38 -5.27 3.38 2.59
C CYS A 38 -5.27 4.91 2.62
N LEU A 39 -6.37 5.54 2.23
CA LEU A 39 -6.47 7.00 2.24
C LEU A 39 -6.44 7.57 3.66
N SER A 40 -7.03 6.87 4.63
CA SER A 40 -6.94 7.27 6.03
C SER A 40 -5.52 7.19 6.56
N GLU A 41 -4.79 6.15 6.21
CA GLU A 41 -3.38 6.01 6.57
C GLU A 41 -2.51 7.08 5.90
N MET A 42 -2.81 7.44 4.65
CA MET A 42 -2.14 8.53 3.95
C MET A 42 -2.35 9.87 4.64
N ARG A 43 -3.59 10.16 5.10
CA ARG A 43 -3.88 11.38 5.88
C ARG A 43 -3.11 11.39 7.20
N ASN A 44 -3.00 10.24 7.84
CA ASN A 44 -2.22 10.11 9.07
C ASN A 44 -0.72 10.38 8.81
N ALA A 45 -0.17 9.85 7.74
CA ALA A 45 1.22 10.10 7.35
C ALA A 45 1.47 11.59 7.06
N CYS A 46 0.54 12.26 6.38
CA CYS A 46 0.59 13.71 6.16
C CYS A 46 0.59 14.47 7.48
N THR A 47 -0.29 14.09 8.41
CA THR A 47 -0.41 14.73 9.73
C THR A 47 0.86 14.55 10.55
N THR A 48 1.43 13.36 10.56
CA THR A 48 2.69 13.08 11.25
C THR A 48 3.84 13.92 10.67
N SER A 49 3.91 13.99 9.34
CA SER A 49 4.93 14.78 8.65
C SER A 49 4.79 16.28 8.93
N HIS A 50 3.56 16.78 8.97
CA HIS A 50 3.26 18.17 9.32
C HIS A 50 3.71 18.49 10.76
N ARG A 51 3.37 17.62 11.70
CA ARG A 51 3.75 17.81 13.11
C ARG A 51 5.27 17.77 13.32
N ALA A 52 5.99 17.11 12.44
CA ALA A 52 7.45 17.10 12.42
C ALA A 52 8.04 18.32 11.67
N GLY A 53 7.19 19.25 11.22
CA GLY A 53 7.64 20.48 10.54
C GLY A 53 8.10 20.27 9.09
N ARG A 54 7.72 19.15 8.45
CA ARG A 54 8.22 18.79 7.12
C ARG A 54 7.21 19.05 5.98
N LEU A 55 5.95 19.29 6.30
CA LEU A 55 4.89 19.31 5.30
C LEU A 55 3.83 20.35 5.64
N GLY A 56 3.50 21.23 4.70
CA GLY A 56 2.40 22.16 4.80
C GLY A 56 1.10 21.57 4.24
N LEU A 57 -0.01 22.28 4.44
CA LEU A 57 -1.34 21.84 4.05
C LEU A 57 -1.47 21.62 2.54
N ASP A 58 -0.98 22.59 1.75
CA ASP A 58 -1.14 22.53 0.28
C ASP A 58 -0.35 21.35 -0.31
N ASP A 59 0.86 21.12 0.17
CA ASP A 59 1.67 19.97 -0.27
C ASP A 59 1.02 18.65 0.16
N ALA A 60 0.46 18.59 1.36
CA ALA A 60 -0.28 17.41 1.82
C ALA A 60 -1.49 17.12 0.93
N ALA A 61 -2.24 18.15 0.56
CA ALA A 61 -3.39 18.00 -0.35
C ALA A 61 -2.96 17.48 -1.72
N GLU A 62 -1.80 17.92 -2.25
CA GLU A 62 -1.25 17.41 -3.51
C GLU A 62 -0.81 15.96 -3.41
N ILE A 63 -0.19 15.56 -2.28
CA ILE A 63 0.19 14.17 -2.02
C ILE A 63 -1.06 13.27 -2.04
N LEU A 64 -2.13 13.68 -1.36
CA LEU A 64 -3.37 12.92 -1.36
C LEU A 64 -4.04 12.85 -2.73
N ALA A 65 -4.01 13.94 -3.50
CA ALA A 65 -4.53 13.95 -4.86
C ALA A 65 -3.76 12.97 -5.75
N GLU A 66 -2.44 12.88 -5.59
CA GLU A 66 -1.61 11.90 -6.31
C GLU A 66 -1.94 10.47 -5.90
N ALA A 67 -2.12 10.21 -4.60
CA ALA A 67 -2.53 8.89 -4.11
C ALA A 67 -3.87 8.47 -4.73
N GLU A 68 -4.83 9.38 -4.80
CA GLU A 68 -6.12 9.11 -5.44
C GLU A 68 -5.98 8.80 -6.93
N ARG A 69 -5.10 9.51 -7.63
CA ARG A 69 -4.82 9.22 -9.05
C ARG A 69 -4.21 7.83 -9.24
N LEU A 70 -3.24 7.46 -8.41
CA LEU A 70 -2.60 6.15 -8.47
C LEU A 70 -3.60 5.02 -8.24
N LEU A 71 -4.51 5.20 -7.30
CA LEU A 71 -5.55 4.21 -6.99
C LEU A 71 -6.69 4.21 -8.00
N GLY A 72 -6.94 5.34 -8.67
CA GLY A 72 -7.92 5.45 -9.75
C GLY A 72 -9.33 5.00 -9.36
N GLY A 73 -9.75 5.22 -8.11
CA GLY A 73 -11.03 4.77 -7.60
C GLY A 73 -11.12 3.28 -7.28
N ARG A 74 -10.03 2.53 -7.43
CA ARG A 74 -9.97 1.10 -7.12
C ARG A 74 -9.76 0.87 -5.61
N VAL A 75 -10.68 1.38 -4.82
CA VAL A 75 -10.72 1.20 -3.37
C VAL A 75 -11.76 0.14 -3.05
N ARG A 76 -11.43 -0.81 -2.19
CA ARG A 76 -12.26 -2.00 -1.96
C ARG A 76 -12.52 -2.20 -0.47
N THR A 77 -13.68 -2.77 -0.16
CA THR A 77 -14.02 -3.19 1.19
C THR A 77 -13.49 -4.60 1.42
N ALA A 78 -12.74 -4.78 2.50
CA ALA A 78 -12.27 -6.10 2.89
C ALA A 78 -13.39 -6.86 3.65
N PRO A 79 -13.60 -8.17 3.37
CA PRO A 79 -14.61 -8.96 4.09
C PRO A 79 -14.25 -9.11 5.58
N ASN A 80 -15.16 -8.75 6.47
CA ASN A 80 -14.91 -8.77 7.92
C ASN A 80 -14.40 -10.11 8.42
N ARG A 81 -15.08 -11.19 8.05
CA ARG A 81 -14.69 -12.52 8.52
C ARG A 81 -13.27 -12.88 8.09
N ARG A 82 -12.93 -12.61 6.82
CA ARG A 82 -11.59 -12.95 6.32
C ARG A 82 -10.50 -12.12 7.00
N VAL A 83 -10.76 -10.84 7.23
CA VAL A 83 -9.81 -9.98 7.98
C VAL A 83 -9.55 -10.56 9.37
N LEU A 84 -10.60 -10.97 10.08
CA LEU A 84 -10.47 -11.56 11.41
C LEU A 84 -9.72 -12.90 11.38
N GLU A 85 -10.02 -13.76 10.42
CA GLU A 85 -9.30 -15.02 10.24
C GLU A 85 -7.79 -14.80 10.05
N LEU A 86 -7.43 -13.84 9.20
CA LEU A 86 -6.03 -13.49 8.93
C LEU A 86 -5.35 -12.89 10.17
N ALA A 87 -6.04 -12.00 10.86
CA ALA A 87 -5.51 -11.34 12.06
C ALA A 87 -5.34 -12.34 13.21
N PHE A 88 -6.31 -13.21 13.42
CA PHE A 88 -6.27 -14.21 14.49
C PHE A 88 -5.20 -15.28 14.21
N GLY A 89 -4.92 -15.56 12.95
CA GLY A 89 -3.93 -16.54 12.54
C GLY A 89 -2.51 -16.01 12.39
N SER A 90 -2.27 -14.74 12.72
CA SER A 90 -0.97 -14.10 12.57
C SER A 90 -0.72 -13.10 13.71
N ASN A 91 0.45 -12.44 13.68
CA ASN A 91 0.74 -11.32 14.59
C ASN A 91 0.52 -9.95 13.93
N CYS A 92 -0.08 -9.93 12.74
CA CYS A 92 -0.39 -8.70 12.04
C CYS A 92 -1.67 -8.06 12.58
N SER A 93 -1.76 -6.74 12.50
CA SER A 93 -2.96 -6.02 12.90
C SER A 93 -4.11 -6.31 11.93
N PRO A 94 -5.37 -6.12 12.35
CA PRO A 94 -6.50 -6.21 11.42
C PRO A 94 -6.40 -5.17 10.31
N TYR A 95 -5.74 -4.03 10.53
CA TYR A 95 -5.48 -3.02 9.50
C TYR A 95 -4.59 -3.57 8.40
N ASP A 96 -3.46 -4.20 8.76
CA ASP A 96 -2.58 -4.89 7.80
C ASP A 96 -3.33 -5.98 7.05
N CYS A 97 -4.17 -6.72 7.76
CA CYS A 97 -4.92 -7.83 7.18
C CYS A 97 -6.02 -7.39 6.21
N GLU A 98 -6.48 -6.12 6.26
CA GLU A 98 -7.37 -5.58 5.23
C GLU A 98 -6.68 -5.59 3.87
N TYR A 99 -5.39 -5.20 3.80
CA TYR A 99 -4.61 -5.24 2.56
C TYR A 99 -4.47 -6.66 2.02
N VAL A 100 -4.16 -7.60 2.90
CA VAL A 100 -4.01 -9.01 2.53
C VAL A 100 -5.34 -9.57 2.01
N ALA A 101 -6.44 -9.30 2.71
CA ALA A 101 -7.77 -9.77 2.31
C ALA A 101 -8.20 -9.22 0.95
N VAL A 102 -7.94 -7.94 0.68
CA VAL A 102 -8.26 -7.33 -0.62
C VAL A 102 -7.40 -7.96 -1.72
N ALA A 103 -6.11 -8.18 -1.48
CA ALA A 103 -5.23 -8.84 -2.44
C ALA A 103 -5.69 -10.27 -2.76
N GLU A 104 -6.07 -11.04 -1.74
CA GLU A 104 -6.65 -12.37 -1.93
C GLU A 104 -7.92 -12.33 -2.77
N ALA A 105 -8.84 -11.44 -2.45
CA ALA A 105 -10.13 -11.33 -3.14
C ALA A 105 -9.96 -10.97 -4.61
N LEU A 106 -8.95 -10.16 -4.93
CA LEU A 106 -8.63 -9.77 -6.31
C LEU A 106 -7.72 -10.77 -7.02
N GLY A 107 -7.14 -11.72 -6.31
CA GLY A 107 -6.21 -12.69 -6.87
C GLY A 107 -4.89 -12.07 -7.33
N VAL A 108 -4.41 -11.05 -6.65
CA VAL A 108 -3.20 -10.28 -7.01
C VAL A 108 -2.21 -10.21 -5.84
N SER A 109 -0.99 -9.78 -6.13
CA SER A 109 0.03 -9.56 -5.08
C SER A 109 -0.22 -8.27 -4.32
N LEU A 110 0.21 -8.27 -3.06
CA LEU A 110 0.29 -7.08 -2.21
C LEU A 110 1.74 -6.59 -2.18
N ILE A 111 1.96 -5.35 -2.56
CA ILE A 111 3.27 -4.71 -2.46
C ILE A 111 3.32 -3.93 -1.15
N THR A 112 4.28 -4.27 -0.30
CA THR A 112 4.41 -3.67 1.03
C THR A 112 5.87 -3.57 1.47
N LEU A 113 6.15 -2.60 2.33
CA LEU A 113 7.44 -2.44 3.01
C LEU A 113 7.43 -3.09 4.41
N ASP A 114 6.28 -3.53 4.88
CA ASP A 114 6.11 -4.04 6.23
C ASP A 114 6.67 -5.45 6.36
N ARG A 115 7.76 -5.60 7.13
CA ARG A 115 8.41 -6.89 7.34
C ARG A 115 7.51 -7.93 7.97
N GLN A 116 6.67 -7.52 8.92
CA GLN A 116 5.78 -8.44 9.61
C GLN A 116 4.76 -9.03 8.64
N VAL A 117 4.23 -8.22 7.74
CA VAL A 117 3.31 -8.67 6.67
C VAL A 117 4.02 -9.57 5.68
N LEU A 118 5.24 -9.20 5.27
CA LEU A 118 6.05 -10.02 4.34
C LEU A 118 6.36 -11.40 4.92
N GLU A 119 6.66 -11.46 6.20
CA GLU A 119 6.96 -12.73 6.88
C GLU A 119 5.71 -13.59 7.11
N ALA A 120 4.59 -12.94 7.47
CA ALA A 120 3.35 -13.65 7.77
C ALA A 120 2.63 -14.17 6.53
N PHE A 121 2.73 -13.45 5.41
CA PHE A 121 1.96 -13.74 4.19
C PHE A 121 2.85 -13.81 2.94
N PRO A 122 3.88 -14.69 2.92
CA PRO A 122 4.86 -14.71 1.83
C PRO A 122 4.28 -15.13 0.47
N ALA A 123 3.12 -15.80 0.45
CA ALA A 123 2.47 -16.19 -0.80
C ALA A 123 1.75 -15.01 -1.49
N ILE A 124 1.47 -13.94 -0.74
CA ILE A 124 0.70 -12.80 -1.23
C ILE A 124 1.52 -11.51 -1.23
N ALA A 125 2.27 -11.27 -0.14
CA ALA A 125 3.02 -10.04 0.08
C ALA A 125 4.40 -10.12 -0.56
N VAL A 126 4.78 -9.04 -1.25
CA VAL A 126 6.06 -8.91 -1.97
C VAL A 126 6.66 -7.54 -1.68
N ALA A 127 7.95 -7.52 -1.36
CA ALA A 127 8.67 -6.26 -1.19
C ALA A 127 8.87 -5.55 -2.55
N PRO A 128 8.91 -4.21 -2.58
CA PRO A 128 9.10 -3.46 -3.82
C PRO A 128 10.32 -3.91 -4.63
N GLU A 129 11.48 -4.04 -4.01
CA GLU A 129 12.70 -4.45 -4.69
C GLU A 129 12.60 -5.87 -5.27
N THR A 130 11.98 -6.77 -4.52
CA THR A 130 11.76 -8.15 -4.96
C THR A 130 10.84 -8.18 -6.18
N PHE A 131 9.78 -7.40 -6.17
CA PHE A 131 8.86 -7.32 -7.31
C PHE A 131 9.56 -6.83 -8.58
N VAL A 132 10.35 -5.76 -8.46
CA VAL A 132 11.07 -5.17 -9.59
C VAL A 132 12.16 -6.12 -10.12
N ALA A 133 12.78 -6.92 -9.25
CA ALA A 133 13.82 -7.87 -9.63
C ALA A 133 13.28 -9.12 -10.35
N ARG A 134 11.98 -9.39 -10.27
CA ARG A 134 11.37 -10.55 -10.96
C ARG A 134 11.45 -10.39 -12.47
N PRO A 135 11.75 -11.46 -13.21
CA PRO A 135 11.71 -11.41 -14.68
C PRO A 135 10.30 -11.02 -15.15
N GLN A 136 10.24 -10.20 -16.20
CA GLN A 136 8.99 -9.94 -16.91
C GLN A 136 8.73 -11.15 -17.81
N GLY A 137 7.71 -11.91 -17.43
CA GLY A 137 7.28 -13.09 -18.18
C GLY A 137 6.32 -12.77 -19.28
#